data_5ae16eeca5a4a55de37cd0170ad8fc7c
#
_entry.id   5ae16eeca5a4a55de37cd0170ad8fc7c
#
_cell.length_a   1.000
_cell.length_b   1.000
_cell.length_c   1.000
_cell.angle_alpha   90.00
_cell.angle_beta   90.00
_cell.angle_gamma   90.00
#
_symmetry.space_group_name_H-M   'P 1'
#
loop_
_entity.id
_entity.type
_entity.pdbx_description
1 polymer ?
#
loop_
_entity_poly.entity_id
_entity_poly.type
_entity_poly.pdbx_seq_one_letter_code
_entity_poly.pdbx_strand_id
1 'polypeptide(L)'
;MEHDLIIYYRTSDAGYPKDKPDYVNNFSCLYNFLKEFPYTRTNIIVMADNVSDETKEKLEKEASGIHIDYTSIGSSAGTFQNVFLDSLNFDDDAIIYFVENDYIHAPNAMMALLDGFNIGANYVTLYDHPDKYLRDYDYGESTRVMKGDVCHWKMTISTTMTFAAKVKTLRDDSEIWTENTTGSYPTDHRA
;
A
#
# COMPACT_ATOMS: atom_id res chain seq x y z
N MET A 1 13.20 -15.26 -10.24
CA MET A 1 14.05 -14.17 -9.73
C MET A 1 13.44 -13.75 -8.41
N GLU A 2 14.24 -13.81 -7.35
CA GLU A 2 13.78 -13.35 -6.04
C GLU A 2 13.94 -11.82 -6.07
N HIS A 3 12.83 -11.09 -6.16
CA HIS A 3 12.85 -9.64 -6.04
C HIS A 3 12.76 -9.31 -4.55
N ASP A 4 13.53 -8.31 -4.11
CA ASP A 4 13.39 -7.77 -2.77
C ASP A 4 12.03 -7.06 -2.68
N LEU A 5 11.15 -7.55 -1.81
CA LEU A 5 9.87 -6.92 -1.52
C LEU A 5 10.00 -6.08 -0.25
N ILE A 6 9.97 -4.77 -0.42
CA ILE A 6 10.01 -3.78 0.65
C ILE A 6 8.58 -3.24 0.84
N ILE A 7 8.10 -3.20 2.06
CA ILE A 7 6.73 -2.80 2.37
C ILE A 7 6.73 -1.65 3.36
N TYR A 8 6.11 -0.53 2.98
CA TYR A 8 5.79 0.58 3.86
C TYR A 8 4.36 0.46 4.36
N TYR A 9 4.21 0.05 5.61
CA TYR A 9 2.91 0.00 6.29
C TYR A 9 2.69 1.30 7.06
N ARG A 10 1.76 2.13 6.60
CA ARG A 10 1.47 3.44 7.20
C ARG A 10 0.30 3.34 8.15
N THR A 11 0.49 3.78 9.41
CA THR A 11 -0.54 3.78 10.45
C THR A 11 -0.60 5.10 11.19
N SER A 12 -1.79 5.49 11.63
CA SER A 12 -2.04 6.68 12.44
C SER A 12 -3.27 6.47 13.31
N ASP A 13 -3.31 7.13 14.47
CA ASP A 13 -4.52 7.18 15.31
C ASP A 13 -5.52 8.24 14.83
N ALA A 14 -5.04 9.21 14.05
CA ALA A 14 -5.84 10.31 13.48
C ALA A 14 -6.40 9.99 12.08
N GLY A 15 -6.79 8.74 11.83
CA GLY A 15 -7.32 8.30 10.55
C GLY A 15 -8.58 9.05 10.14
N TYR A 16 -8.84 9.11 8.82
CA TYR A 16 -10.05 9.73 8.28
C TYR A 16 -11.31 9.05 8.86
N PRO A 17 -12.23 9.82 9.47
CA PRO A 17 -13.45 9.28 10.04
C PRO A 17 -14.36 8.73 8.93
N LYS A 18 -14.37 7.43 8.76
CA LYS A 18 -15.27 6.68 7.88
C LYS A 18 -16.05 5.68 8.72
N ASP A 19 -17.28 5.41 8.34
CA ASP A 19 -17.98 4.21 8.82
C ASP A 19 -17.22 2.99 8.31
N LYS A 20 -16.56 2.31 9.24
CA LYS A 20 -15.83 1.06 8.98
C LYS A 20 -16.50 -0.07 9.74
N PRO A 21 -16.54 -1.29 9.19
CA PRO A 21 -16.93 -2.46 9.96
C PRO A 21 -16.08 -2.60 11.23
N ASP A 22 -16.66 -3.07 12.34
CA ASP A 22 -16.00 -3.20 13.65
C ASP A 22 -14.69 -4.01 13.60
N TYR A 23 -14.58 -4.94 12.64
CA TYR A 23 -13.39 -5.74 12.44
C TYR A 23 -12.25 -4.99 11.71
N VAL A 24 -12.51 -3.79 11.18
CA VAL A 24 -11.49 -2.95 10.50
C VAL A 24 -10.99 -1.89 11.48
N ASN A 25 -9.89 -2.20 12.14
CA ASN A 25 -9.17 -1.26 13.02
C ASN A 25 -7.65 -1.45 12.86
N ASN A 26 -6.86 -0.51 13.37
CA ASN A 26 -5.42 -0.49 13.20
C ASN A 26 -4.73 -1.83 13.49
N PHE A 27 -5.17 -2.54 14.53
CA PHE A 27 -4.50 -3.78 14.94
C PHE A 27 -5.02 -5.01 14.21
N SER A 28 -6.32 -5.11 13.94
CA SER A 28 -6.84 -6.22 13.13
C SER A 28 -6.30 -6.20 11.71
N CYS A 29 -6.13 -4.98 11.14
CA CYS A 29 -5.50 -4.82 9.83
C CYS A 29 -4.01 -5.16 9.87
N LEU A 30 -3.27 -4.70 10.89
CA LEU A 30 -1.87 -5.06 11.07
C LEU A 30 -1.66 -6.57 11.23
N TYR A 31 -2.49 -7.23 12.07
CA TYR A 31 -2.44 -8.68 12.24
C TYR A 31 -2.67 -9.45 10.95
N ASN A 32 -3.72 -9.06 10.22
CA ASN A 32 -4.01 -9.66 8.93
C ASN A 32 -2.86 -9.43 7.94
N PHE A 33 -2.34 -8.19 7.87
CA PHE A 33 -1.22 -7.85 7.02
C PHE A 33 0.02 -8.70 7.32
N LEU A 34 0.46 -8.78 8.57
CA LEU A 34 1.65 -9.57 8.98
C LEU A 34 1.49 -11.07 8.72
N LYS A 35 0.27 -11.58 8.73
CA LYS A 35 -0.04 -12.96 8.36
C LYS A 35 0.14 -13.21 6.87
N GLU A 36 -0.30 -12.29 6.01
CA GLU A 36 -0.26 -12.42 4.56
C GLU A 36 1.11 -12.01 3.97
N PHE A 37 1.85 -11.14 4.67
CA PHE A 37 3.19 -10.67 4.32
C PHE A 37 4.18 -10.95 5.45
N PRO A 38 4.65 -12.19 5.61
CA PRO A 38 5.53 -12.54 6.72
C PRO A 38 6.90 -11.86 6.59
N TYR A 39 7.36 -11.20 7.66
CA TYR A 39 8.64 -10.49 7.72
C TYR A 39 9.86 -11.34 7.44
N THR A 40 9.76 -12.67 7.53
CA THR A 40 10.83 -13.61 7.15
C THR A 40 11.07 -13.65 5.64
N ARG A 41 10.18 -13.09 4.84
CA ARG A 41 10.22 -13.09 3.37
C ARG A 41 10.12 -11.68 2.76
N THR A 42 9.98 -10.66 3.59
CA THR A 42 9.78 -9.27 3.17
C THR A 42 10.54 -8.34 4.09
N ASN A 43 10.93 -7.17 3.59
CA ASN A 43 11.46 -6.10 4.42
C ASN A 43 10.30 -5.14 4.73
N ILE A 44 9.84 -5.10 5.98
CA ILE A 44 8.71 -4.28 6.41
C ILE A 44 9.21 -3.09 7.22
N ILE A 45 8.74 -1.91 6.86
CA ILE A 45 8.95 -0.65 7.57
C ILE A 45 7.58 -0.12 7.96
N VAL A 46 7.32 0.01 9.26
CA VAL A 46 6.09 0.60 9.78
C VAL A 46 6.33 2.10 9.98
N MET A 47 5.57 2.94 9.28
CA MET A 47 5.52 4.37 9.57
C MET A 47 4.32 4.65 10.47
N ALA A 48 4.58 5.06 11.71
CA ALA A 48 3.56 5.37 12.71
C ALA A 48 3.48 6.89 12.92
N ASP A 49 2.48 7.54 12.32
CA ASP A 49 2.33 8.99 12.35
C ASP A 49 1.31 9.44 13.40
N ASN A 50 1.73 10.32 14.32
CA ASN A 50 0.86 10.87 15.36
C ASN A 50 0.10 9.78 16.16
N VAL A 51 0.79 8.74 16.57
CA VAL A 51 0.22 7.66 17.37
C VAL A 51 0.38 7.93 18.87
N SER A 52 -0.59 7.50 19.65
CA SER A 52 -0.57 7.56 21.12
C SER A 52 0.47 6.62 21.73
N ASP A 53 0.82 6.83 22.99
CA ASP A 53 1.75 5.93 23.69
C ASP A 53 1.16 4.51 23.82
N GLU A 54 -0.16 4.36 23.97
CA GLU A 54 -0.82 3.06 23.96
C GLU A 54 -0.65 2.35 22.60
N THR A 55 -0.79 3.08 21.50
CA THR A 55 -0.59 2.54 20.14
C THR A 55 0.88 2.17 19.91
N LYS A 56 1.84 2.97 20.42
CA LYS A 56 3.27 2.64 20.35
C LYS A 56 3.58 1.33 21.05
N GLU A 57 3.17 1.18 22.30
CA GLU A 57 3.40 -0.05 23.09
C GLU A 57 2.83 -1.29 22.38
N LYS A 58 1.64 -1.16 21.78
CA LYS A 58 1.04 -2.26 21.00
C LYS A 58 1.80 -2.54 19.72
N LEU A 59 2.22 -1.52 18.97
CA LEU A 59 3.00 -1.71 17.75
C LEU A 59 4.33 -2.39 18.05
N GLU A 60 5.06 -1.96 19.06
CA GLU A 60 6.34 -2.57 19.47
C GLU A 60 6.19 -4.04 19.87
N LYS A 61 5.06 -4.38 20.47
CA LYS A 61 4.75 -5.77 20.83
C LYS A 61 4.36 -6.61 19.62
N GLU A 62 3.43 -6.13 18.81
CA GLU A 62 2.83 -6.91 17.71
C GLU A 62 3.71 -6.96 16.46
N ALA A 63 4.50 -5.90 16.22
CA ALA A 63 5.48 -5.82 15.15
C ALA A 63 6.92 -6.05 15.66
N SER A 64 7.09 -6.88 16.69
CA SER A 64 8.40 -7.15 17.27
C SER A 64 9.39 -7.68 16.22
N GLY A 65 10.56 -7.01 16.12
CA GLY A 65 11.59 -7.32 15.13
C GLY A 65 11.38 -6.63 13.76
N ILE A 66 10.34 -5.81 13.62
CA ILE A 66 10.10 -4.96 12.45
C ILE A 66 10.56 -3.53 12.77
N HIS A 67 11.13 -2.84 11.78
CA HIS A 67 11.52 -1.44 11.95
C HIS A 67 10.28 -0.54 12.02
N ILE A 68 10.23 0.33 13.03
CA ILE A 68 9.12 1.28 13.23
C ILE A 68 9.68 2.70 13.25
N ASP A 69 9.23 3.52 12.31
CA ASP A 69 9.51 4.96 12.25
C ASP A 69 8.34 5.75 12.86
N TYR A 70 8.61 6.46 13.94
CA TYR A 70 7.64 7.35 14.56
C TYR A 70 7.75 8.76 14.00
N THR A 71 6.64 9.30 13.48
CA THR A 71 6.59 10.62 12.85
C THR A 71 5.46 11.49 13.40
N SER A 72 5.49 12.77 13.06
CA SER A 72 4.47 13.75 13.43
C SER A 72 4.14 14.64 12.22
N ILE A 73 3.91 14.04 11.08
CA ILE A 73 3.66 14.72 9.79
C ILE A 73 2.21 15.25 9.76
N GLY A 74 1.23 14.47 10.20
CA GLY A 74 -0.15 14.89 10.38
C GLY A 74 -0.99 14.97 9.11
N SER A 75 -0.54 14.41 7.98
CA SER A 75 -1.34 14.35 6.75
C SER A 75 -1.07 13.08 5.95
N SER A 76 -2.11 12.55 5.30
CA SER A 76 -1.98 11.33 4.47
C SER A 76 -1.05 11.55 3.28
N ALA A 77 -1.12 12.70 2.62
CA ALA A 77 -0.23 13.04 1.52
C ALA A 77 1.23 13.16 2.00
N GLY A 78 1.47 13.86 3.12
CA GLY A 78 2.82 14.03 3.66
C GLY A 78 3.46 12.73 4.12
N THR A 79 2.69 11.84 4.78
CA THR A 79 3.19 10.52 5.17
C THR A 79 3.50 9.66 3.95
N PHE A 80 2.68 9.74 2.90
CA PHE A 80 2.97 9.05 1.64
C PHE A 80 4.23 9.61 0.98
N GLN A 81 4.36 10.94 0.84
CA GLN A 81 5.57 11.54 0.26
C GLN A 81 6.85 11.14 0.99
N ASN A 82 6.79 11.05 2.32
CA ASN A 82 7.95 10.64 3.12
C ASN A 82 8.39 9.22 2.75
N VAL A 83 7.49 8.24 2.77
CA VAL A 83 7.84 6.85 2.41
C VAL A 83 8.13 6.69 0.92
N PHE A 84 7.50 7.48 0.05
CA PHE A 84 7.77 7.50 -1.38
C PHE A 84 9.22 7.94 -1.66
N LEU A 85 9.64 9.06 -1.10
CA LEU A 85 11.02 9.56 -1.30
C LEU A 85 12.06 8.60 -0.71
N ASP A 86 11.77 7.99 0.43
CA ASP A 86 12.66 6.98 1.02
C ASP A 86 12.76 5.74 0.12
N SER A 87 11.64 5.30 -0.46
CA SER A 87 11.59 4.14 -1.34
C SER A 87 12.45 4.27 -2.59
N LEU A 88 12.74 5.49 -3.04
CA LEU A 88 13.61 5.73 -4.20
C LEU A 88 15.09 5.42 -3.95
N ASN A 89 15.49 5.09 -2.72
CA ASN A 89 16.88 4.74 -2.39
C ASN A 89 17.18 3.24 -2.59
N PHE A 90 16.18 2.40 -2.84
CA PHE A 90 16.39 0.97 -3.10
C PHE A 90 16.78 0.70 -4.55
N ASP A 91 17.20 -0.52 -4.85
CA ASP A 91 17.60 -0.92 -6.20
C ASP A 91 16.43 -0.89 -7.19
N ASP A 92 16.72 -0.62 -8.47
CA ASP A 92 15.72 -0.45 -9.53
C ASP A 92 14.72 -1.61 -9.67
N ASP A 93 15.16 -2.84 -9.44
CA ASP A 93 14.35 -4.05 -9.55
C ASP A 93 13.60 -4.41 -8.25
N ALA A 94 13.87 -3.74 -7.14
CA ALA A 94 13.14 -3.94 -5.90
C ALA A 94 11.67 -3.53 -6.08
N ILE A 95 10.77 -4.28 -5.43
CA ILE A 95 9.33 -3.99 -5.43
C ILE A 95 8.99 -3.28 -4.13
N ILE A 96 8.41 -2.10 -4.24
CA ILE A 96 7.88 -1.35 -3.10
C ILE A 96 6.37 -1.58 -3.03
N TYR A 97 5.86 -1.93 -1.86
CA TYR A 97 4.43 -2.01 -1.60
C TYR A 97 4.04 -1.00 -0.51
N PHE A 98 3.24 0.01 -0.89
CA PHE A 98 2.68 0.99 0.03
C PHE A 98 1.34 0.47 0.54
N VAL A 99 1.14 0.48 1.87
CA VAL A 99 -0.05 -0.06 2.53
C VAL A 99 -0.58 0.94 3.55
N GLU A 100 -1.89 1.18 3.53
CA GLU A 100 -2.59 1.91 4.58
C GLU A 100 -3.19 0.95 5.62
N ASN A 101 -3.35 1.43 6.86
CA ASN A 101 -3.75 0.63 8.03
C ASN A 101 -5.24 0.26 8.09
N ASP A 102 -6.00 0.48 7.03
CA ASP A 102 -7.43 0.18 6.98
C ASP A 102 -7.82 -0.87 5.92
N TYR A 103 -6.85 -1.64 5.46
CA TYR A 103 -7.06 -2.73 4.51
C TYR A 103 -6.95 -4.10 5.18
N ILE A 104 -7.87 -4.98 4.81
CA ILE A 104 -7.82 -6.41 5.11
C ILE A 104 -7.42 -7.15 3.83
N HIS A 105 -6.31 -7.85 3.90
CA HIS A 105 -5.79 -8.64 2.78
C HIS A 105 -6.47 -10.01 2.69
N ALA A 106 -6.81 -10.42 1.47
CA ALA A 106 -7.27 -11.77 1.22
C ALA A 106 -6.15 -12.81 1.42
N PRO A 107 -6.48 -14.08 1.66
CA PRO A 107 -5.46 -15.14 1.73
C PRO A 107 -4.60 -15.20 0.46
N ASN A 108 -3.29 -15.43 0.65
CA ASN A 108 -2.27 -15.43 -0.41
C ASN A 108 -2.01 -14.07 -1.08
N ALA A 109 -2.31 -12.97 -0.40
CA ALA A 109 -2.14 -11.62 -0.93
C ALA A 109 -0.73 -11.35 -1.46
N MET A 110 0.33 -11.79 -0.76
CA MET A 110 1.70 -11.62 -1.23
C MET A 110 1.94 -12.33 -2.57
N MET A 111 1.43 -13.54 -2.73
CA MET A 111 1.58 -14.29 -3.99
C MET A 111 0.80 -13.63 -5.13
N ALA A 112 -0.40 -13.13 -4.84
CA ALA A 112 -1.17 -12.36 -5.80
C ALA A 112 -0.43 -11.08 -6.21
N LEU A 113 0.13 -10.31 -5.25
CA LEU A 113 0.88 -9.09 -5.54
C LEU A 113 2.01 -9.35 -6.55
N LEU A 114 2.81 -10.38 -6.29
CA LEU A 114 3.94 -10.76 -7.16
C LEU A 114 3.47 -11.27 -8.54
N ASP A 115 2.33 -11.95 -8.59
CA ASP A 115 1.71 -12.41 -9.84
C ASP A 115 1.36 -11.25 -10.79
N GLY A 116 0.93 -10.10 -10.25
CA GLY A 116 0.69 -8.89 -11.02
C GLY A 116 1.93 -8.41 -11.79
N PHE A 117 3.12 -8.52 -11.18
CA PHE A 117 4.37 -8.17 -11.87
C PHE A 117 4.77 -9.22 -12.92
N ASN A 118 4.46 -10.51 -12.68
CA ASN A 118 4.75 -11.58 -13.64
C ASN A 118 3.97 -11.43 -14.95
N ILE A 119 2.76 -10.86 -14.90
CA ILE A 119 1.99 -10.54 -16.11
C ILE A 119 2.41 -9.22 -16.78
N GLY A 120 3.42 -8.53 -16.25
CA GLY A 120 4.03 -7.34 -16.84
C GLY A 120 3.40 -6.01 -16.41
N ALA A 121 2.70 -5.96 -15.27
CA ALA A 121 2.19 -4.71 -14.74
C ALA A 121 3.32 -3.83 -14.17
N ASN A 122 3.25 -2.51 -14.40
CA ASN A 122 4.14 -1.53 -13.78
C ASN A 122 3.69 -1.16 -12.37
N TYR A 123 2.36 -1.08 -12.19
CA TYR A 123 1.69 -0.83 -10.91
C TYR A 123 0.73 -1.97 -10.62
N VAL A 124 0.68 -2.42 -9.37
CA VAL A 124 -0.21 -3.49 -8.91
C VAL A 124 -0.92 -3.03 -7.66
N THR A 125 -2.25 -3.13 -7.63
CA THR A 125 -3.03 -2.94 -6.40
C THR A 125 -3.84 -4.19 -6.10
N LEU A 126 -3.96 -4.53 -4.82
CA LEU A 126 -4.83 -5.61 -4.33
C LEU A 126 -6.22 -5.09 -3.93
N TYR A 127 -6.47 -3.80 -4.15
CA TYR A 127 -7.77 -3.20 -3.90
C TYR A 127 -8.78 -3.64 -4.94
N ASP A 128 -9.74 -4.44 -4.49
CA ASP A 128 -10.86 -4.92 -5.31
C ASP A 128 -12.19 -4.58 -4.60
N HIS A 129 -12.85 -3.55 -5.07
CA HIS A 129 -14.07 -3.02 -4.49
C HIS A 129 -15.20 -2.95 -5.53
N PRO A 130 -16.48 -3.14 -5.14
CA PRO A 130 -17.61 -3.11 -6.07
C PRO A 130 -17.70 -1.88 -6.98
N ASP A 131 -17.19 -0.71 -6.56
CA ASP A 131 -17.17 0.51 -7.37
C ASP A 131 -16.39 0.34 -8.69
N LYS A 132 -15.40 -0.56 -8.72
CA LYS A 132 -14.64 -0.91 -9.94
C LYS A 132 -15.46 -1.63 -11.01
N TYR A 133 -16.68 -2.05 -10.67
CA TYR A 133 -17.57 -2.83 -11.54
C TYR A 133 -18.93 -2.16 -11.78
N LEU A 134 -19.22 -1.06 -11.10
CA LEU A 134 -20.45 -0.31 -11.25
C LEU A 134 -20.35 0.68 -12.41
N ARG A 135 -21.33 0.67 -13.33
CA ARG A 135 -21.33 1.55 -14.51
C ARG A 135 -21.30 3.04 -14.19
N ASP A 136 -21.86 3.44 -13.03
CA ASP A 136 -21.91 4.84 -12.60
C ASP A 136 -20.53 5.40 -12.22
N TYR A 137 -19.54 4.51 -12.03
CA TYR A 137 -18.14 4.83 -11.74
C TYR A 137 -17.20 4.46 -12.87
N ASP A 138 -17.74 4.23 -14.08
CA ASP A 138 -16.94 3.95 -15.26
C ASP A 138 -16.27 5.23 -15.80
N TYR A 139 -15.19 5.59 -15.16
CA TYR A 139 -14.31 6.69 -15.59
C TYR A 139 -13.48 6.34 -16.83
N GLY A 140 -13.96 5.46 -17.69
CA GLY A 140 -13.24 4.95 -18.84
C GLY A 140 -12.31 3.79 -18.52
N GLU A 141 -12.50 3.12 -17.39
CA GLU A 141 -11.74 1.92 -17.05
C GLU A 141 -11.92 0.81 -18.09
N SER A 142 -10.80 0.16 -18.43
CA SER A 142 -10.83 -0.97 -19.34
C SER A 142 -11.54 -2.18 -18.71
N THR A 143 -12.39 -2.84 -19.47
CA THR A 143 -12.98 -4.14 -19.09
C THR A 143 -12.05 -5.32 -19.38
N ARG A 144 -10.82 -5.04 -19.83
CA ARG A 144 -9.85 -6.09 -20.14
C ARG A 144 -9.45 -6.85 -18.88
N VAL A 145 -9.65 -8.17 -18.91
CA VAL A 145 -9.19 -9.10 -17.89
C VAL A 145 -7.94 -9.83 -18.40
N MET A 146 -6.93 -9.93 -17.58
CA MET A 146 -5.71 -10.68 -17.83
C MET A 146 -5.63 -11.86 -16.87
N LYS A 147 -5.15 -12.99 -17.36
CA LYS A 147 -4.95 -14.18 -16.54
C LYS A 147 -3.53 -14.16 -15.97
N GLY A 148 -3.41 -14.19 -14.64
CA GLY A 148 -2.19 -14.55 -13.95
C GLY A 148 -2.15 -16.03 -13.57
N ASP A 149 -1.12 -16.43 -12.84
CA ASP A 149 -0.99 -17.80 -12.33
C ASP A 149 -1.76 -17.98 -11.00
N VAL A 150 -1.95 -16.90 -10.26
CA VAL A 150 -2.63 -16.89 -8.94
C VAL A 150 -4.08 -16.43 -9.07
N CYS A 151 -4.33 -15.38 -9.85
CA CYS A 151 -5.67 -14.81 -10.00
C CYS A 151 -5.87 -14.16 -11.37
N HIS A 152 -7.06 -13.60 -11.59
CA HIS A 152 -7.33 -12.74 -12.74
C HIS A 152 -7.15 -11.28 -12.35
N TRP A 153 -6.64 -10.49 -13.28
CA TRP A 153 -6.33 -9.09 -13.12
C TRP A 153 -7.21 -8.21 -14.00
N LYS A 154 -7.65 -7.08 -13.48
CA LYS A 154 -8.35 -6.04 -14.22
C LYS A 154 -7.50 -4.77 -14.21
N MET A 155 -7.43 -4.05 -15.31
CA MET A 155 -6.85 -2.71 -15.30
C MET A 155 -7.74 -1.75 -14.50
N THR A 156 -7.13 -0.84 -13.75
CA THR A 156 -7.80 0.20 -12.99
C THR A 156 -7.07 1.53 -13.11
N ILE A 157 -7.76 2.63 -12.89
CA ILE A 157 -7.23 4.00 -12.90
C ILE A 157 -6.98 4.54 -11.48
N SER A 158 -7.24 3.77 -10.43
CA SER A 158 -7.02 4.20 -9.05
C SER A 158 -6.48 3.06 -8.20
N THR A 159 -5.50 3.38 -7.38
CA THR A 159 -4.83 2.46 -6.46
C THR A 159 -5.29 2.62 -5.02
N THR A 160 -6.05 3.69 -4.72
CA THR A 160 -6.47 4.08 -3.36
C THR A 160 -5.30 4.15 -2.36
N MET A 161 -4.12 4.58 -2.82
CA MET A 161 -2.87 4.72 -2.06
C MET A 161 -2.35 3.43 -1.42
N THR A 162 -2.89 2.26 -1.84
CA THR A 162 -2.42 0.92 -1.45
C THR A 162 -2.05 0.16 -2.72
N PHE A 163 -0.78 0.23 -3.10
CA PHE A 163 -0.27 -0.31 -4.35
C PHE A 163 1.21 -0.66 -4.28
N ALA A 164 1.65 -1.47 -5.22
CA ALA A 164 3.07 -1.78 -5.42
C ALA A 164 3.55 -1.36 -6.80
N ALA A 165 4.84 -1.00 -6.86
CA ALA A 165 5.56 -0.75 -8.10
C ALA A 165 7.04 -1.07 -7.93
N LYS A 166 7.77 -1.28 -9.05
CA LYS A 166 9.23 -1.33 -9.00
C LYS A 166 9.81 0.05 -8.73
N VAL A 167 10.95 0.11 -8.04
CA VAL A 167 11.67 1.37 -7.76
C VAL A 167 11.96 2.13 -9.05
N LYS A 168 12.37 1.44 -10.10
CA LYS A 168 12.57 2.06 -11.41
C LYS A 168 11.33 2.79 -11.90
N THR A 169 10.16 2.17 -11.83
CA THR A 169 8.89 2.80 -12.23
C THR A 169 8.58 4.03 -11.37
N LEU A 170 8.77 3.92 -10.04
CA LEU A 170 8.55 5.05 -9.12
C LEU A 170 9.50 6.23 -9.40
N ARG A 171 10.75 5.96 -9.79
CA ARG A 171 11.70 7.00 -10.19
C ARG A 171 11.30 7.66 -11.50
N ASP A 172 10.92 6.86 -12.50
CA ASP A 172 10.51 7.36 -13.81
C ASP A 172 9.26 8.28 -13.69
N ASP A 173 8.33 7.96 -12.77
CA ASP A 173 7.07 8.68 -12.55
C ASP A 173 7.13 9.63 -11.33
N SER A 174 8.33 9.93 -10.80
CA SER A 174 8.49 10.65 -9.52
C SER A 174 7.91 12.06 -9.50
N GLU A 175 7.97 12.79 -10.61
CA GLU A 175 7.35 14.11 -10.75
C GLU A 175 5.83 14.01 -10.61
N ILE A 176 5.22 13.04 -11.30
CA ILE A 176 3.75 12.81 -11.27
C ILE A 176 3.29 12.54 -9.83
N TRP A 177 3.97 11.63 -9.13
CA TRP A 177 3.64 11.29 -7.75
C TRP A 177 3.81 12.50 -6.81
N THR A 178 4.91 13.24 -6.96
CA THR A 178 5.18 14.42 -6.13
C THR A 178 4.13 15.50 -6.33
N GLU A 179 3.70 15.79 -7.56
CA GLU A 179 2.70 16.80 -7.86
C GLU A 179 1.31 16.43 -7.32
N ASN A 180 0.94 15.13 -7.38
CA ASN A 180 -0.39 14.66 -7.01
C ASN A 180 -0.54 14.24 -5.54
N THR A 181 0.53 14.31 -4.75
CA THR A 181 0.52 14.03 -3.31
C THR A 181 0.83 15.24 -2.45
N THR A 182 0.60 16.44 -2.98
CA THR A 182 0.70 17.69 -2.23
C THR A 182 -0.58 17.96 -1.43
N GLY A 183 -0.45 18.73 -0.33
CA GLY A 183 -1.60 19.09 0.52
C GLY A 183 -1.90 18.06 1.61
N SER A 184 -3.17 17.93 1.99
CA SER A 184 -3.58 17.04 3.09
C SER A 184 -3.92 15.63 2.63
N TYR A 185 -4.44 15.50 1.40
CA TYR A 185 -4.87 14.23 0.81
C TYR A 185 -4.24 14.04 -0.57
N PRO A 186 -3.79 12.83 -0.87
CA PRO A 186 -3.30 12.52 -2.21
C PRO A 186 -4.44 12.44 -3.23
N THR A 187 -4.10 12.65 -4.49
CA THR A 187 -5.02 12.52 -5.65
C THR A 187 -4.50 11.44 -6.60
N ASP A 188 -4.38 10.22 -6.08
CA ASP A 188 -3.78 9.06 -6.78
C ASP A 188 -4.40 8.75 -8.14
N HIS A 189 -5.68 9.09 -8.35
CA HIS A 189 -6.35 8.94 -9.65
C HIS A 189 -5.89 9.93 -10.73
N ARG A 190 -4.95 10.83 -10.39
CA ARG A 190 -4.31 11.78 -11.32
C ARG A 190 -2.83 11.50 -11.54
N ALA A 191 -2.26 10.62 -10.70
CA ALA A 191 -0.87 10.21 -10.77
C ALA A 191 -0.59 9.16 -11.87
#